data_81ecf1f5d924fcf6a3bdb0b4c919a973
#
_entry.id   81ecf1f5d924fcf6a3bdb0b4c919a973
#
_cell.length_a   1.000
_cell.length_b   1.000
_cell.length_c   1.000
_cell.angle_alpha   90.00
_cell.angle_beta   90.00
_cell.angle_gamma   90.00
#
_symmetry.space_group_name_H-M   'P 1'
#
loop_
_entity.id
_entity.type
_entity.pdbx_description
1 polymer ?
#
loop_
_entity_poly.entity_id
_entity_poly.type
_entity_poly.pdbx_seq_one_letter_code
_entity_poly.pdbx_strand_id
1 'polypeptide(L)'
;MSENKKTNQIQPPEEIVLCGASAYNQKFYINENFKNLPDEIKNQLKVMCVLFCADIGGILQLVFDEEGNLEFRTACNEDDLLYDDIGSGLKIKQLQQDKKELLESLEMYYRVFFLGEDVDKEKTEE
;
A
#
# COMPACT_ATOMS: atom_id res chain seq x y z
N MET A 1 -9.97 13.41 -28.20
CA MET A 1 -11.03 12.70 -28.26
C MET A 1 -11.39 11.96 -27.07
N SER A 2 -12.58 11.84 -26.87
CA SER A 2 -13.04 11.18 -25.73
C SER A 2 -12.59 9.77 -25.70
N GLU A 3 -12.26 9.25 -26.77
CA GLU A 3 -11.84 7.90 -26.82
C GLU A 3 -10.64 7.66 -25.97
N ASN A 4 -9.78 8.61 -25.88
CA ASN A 4 -8.62 8.43 -25.07
C ASN A 4 -8.98 8.32 -23.64
N LYS A 5 -9.98 9.08 -23.22
CA LYS A 5 -10.41 8.96 -21.88
C LYS A 5 -11.01 7.64 -21.64
N LYS A 6 -11.72 7.12 -22.59
CA LYS A 6 -12.29 5.85 -22.41
C LYS A 6 -11.25 4.82 -22.25
N THR A 7 -10.18 4.94 -22.97
CA THR A 7 -9.13 4.00 -22.85
C THR A 7 -8.59 4.00 -21.47
N ASN A 8 -8.45 5.16 -20.86
CA ASN A 8 -7.98 5.20 -19.53
C ASN A 8 -8.93 4.54 -18.60
N GLN A 9 -10.19 4.67 -18.85
CA GLN A 9 -11.14 4.05 -18.01
C GLN A 9 -11.14 2.59 -18.15
N ILE A 10 -10.89 2.12 -19.33
CA ILE A 10 -10.86 0.75 -19.55
C ILE A 10 -9.72 0.15 -18.89
N GLN A 11 -8.62 0.89 -18.76
CA GLN A 11 -7.62 0.36 -18.11
C GLN A 11 -8.03 0.01 -16.83
N PRO A 12 -7.92 -1.15 -16.45
CA PRO A 12 -8.35 -1.58 -15.22
C PRO A 12 -7.50 -0.89 -14.28
N PRO A 13 -8.00 -0.55 -13.28
CA PRO A 13 -7.32 0.08 -12.30
C PRO A 13 -6.62 -0.90 -11.60
N GLU A 14 -5.89 -1.58 -12.21
CA GLU A 14 -5.27 -2.59 -11.65
C GLU A 14 -4.64 -2.29 -10.37
N GLU A 15 -4.03 -1.18 -10.20
CA GLU A 15 -3.30 -0.91 -8.98
C GLU A 15 -3.79 0.36 -8.34
N ILE A 16 -3.90 0.34 -7.01
CA ILE A 16 -4.31 1.53 -6.31
C ILE A 16 -3.43 1.70 -5.09
N VAL A 17 -2.95 2.90 -4.88
CA VAL A 17 -2.08 3.19 -3.77
C VAL A 17 -2.90 3.33 -2.51
N LEU A 18 -2.53 2.62 -1.46
CA LEU A 18 -3.17 2.77 -0.16
C LEU A 18 -2.59 3.97 0.59
N CYS A 19 -1.31 4.01 0.70
CA CYS A 19 -0.64 5.08 1.44
C CYS A 19 0.82 5.14 1.06
N GLY A 20 1.49 6.16 1.51
CA GLY A 20 2.91 6.29 1.23
C GLY A 20 3.59 7.30 2.11
N ALA A 21 4.91 7.24 2.16
CA ALA A 21 5.73 8.17 2.91
C ALA A 21 7.00 8.48 2.13
N SER A 22 7.55 9.65 2.36
CA SER A 22 8.77 10.08 1.70
C SER A 22 9.72 10.66 2.71
N ALA A 23 10.96 10.17 2.70
CA ALA A 23 12.00 10.75 3.53
C ALA A 23 12.44 12.09 3.00
N TYR A 24 12.26 12.34 1.71
CA TYR A 24 12.77 13.56 1.09
C TYR A 24 12.00 14.80 1.53
N ASN A 25 10.67 14.70 1.60
CA ASN A 25 9.87 15.82 2.07
C ASN A 25 9.19 15.52 3.39
N GLN A 26 9.55 14.41 4.02
CA GLN A 26 9.08 14.07 5.37
C GLN A 26 7.57 14.14 5.48
N LYS A 27 6.89 13.52 4.52
CA LYS A 27 5.46 13.52 4.48
C LYS A 27 4.90 12.12 4.41
N PHE A 28 3.73 11.96 4.97
CA PHE A 28 2.96 10.73 4.89
C PHE A 28 1.58 11.08 4.34
N TYR A 29 1.02 10.21 3.50
CA TYR A 29 -0.34 10.42 3.01
C TYR A 29 -1.08 9.10 2.94
N ILE A 30 -2.39 9.18 3.04
CA ILE A 30 -3.28 8.06 2.80
C ILE A 30 -4.20 8.45 1.66
N ASN A 31 -4.41 7.53 0.72
CA ASN A 31 -5.29 7.76 -0.41
C ASN A 31 -6.69 8.02 0.13
N GLU A 32 -7.33 9.04 -0.41
CA GLU A 32 -8.62 9.46 0.06
C GLU A 32 -9.67 8.38 -0.07
N ASN A 33 -9.49 7.45 -0.97
CA ASN A 33 -10.42 6.34 -1.13
C ASN A 33 -10.46 5.45 0.11
N PHE A 34 -9.49 5.59 1.00
CA PHE A 34 -9.40 4.79 2.21
C PHE A 34 -9.63 5.61 3.47
N LYS A 35 -10.25 6.78 3.33
CA LYS A 35 -10.43 7.66 4.46
C LYS A 35 -11.33 7.04 5.54
N ASN A 36 -12.12 6.06 5.18
CA ASN A 36 -13.04 5.45 6.13
C ASN A 36 -12.42 4.34 6.96
N LEU A 37 -11.15 4.05 6.76
CA LEU A 37 -10.50 3.08 7.63
C LEU A 37 -10.49 3.61 9.06
N PRO A 38 -10.53 2.73 10.05
CA PRO A 38 -10.45 3.18 11.43
C PRO A 38 -9.18 3.95 11.71
N ASP A 39 -9.28 4.93 12.61
CA ASP A 39 -8.13 5.77 12.94
C ASP A 39 -6.96 4.95 13.44
N GLU A 40 -7.22 3.90 14.17
CA GLU A 40 -6.16 3.07 14.70
C GLU A 40 -5.39 2.42 13.55
N ILE A 41 -6.07 1.98 12.52
CA ILE A 41 -5.43 1.38 11.36
C ILE A 41 -4.62 2.42 10.61
N LYS A 42 -5.19 3.61 10.45
CA LYS A 42 -4.47 4.68 9.78
C LYS A 42 -3.21 5.05 10.54
N ASN A 43 -3.26 5.06 11.85
CA ASN A 43 -2.11 5.39 12.66
C ASN A 43 -1.04 4.31 12.56
N GLN A 44 -1.44 3.05 12.52
CA GLN A 44 -0.47 1.97 12.36
C GLN A 44 0.23 2.07 11.02
N LEU A 45 -0.50 2.40 9.97
CA LEU A 45 0.08 2.58 8.65
C LEU A 45 1.07 3.74 8.66
N LYS A 46 0.68 4.84 9.30
CA LYS A 46 1.53 6.02 9.35
C LYS A 46 2.83 5.71 10.08
N VAL A 47 2.73 5.09 11.24
CA VAL A 47 3.92 4.79 12.03
C VAL A 47 4.84 3.86 11.25
N MET A 48 4.26 2.83 10.64
CA MET A 48 5.05 1.87 9.90
C MET A 48 5.81 2.52 8.76
N CYS A 49 5.12 3.32 7.96
CA CYS A 49 5.73 3.94 6.79
C CYS A 49 6.73 5.01 7.16
N VAL A 50 6.41 5.82 8.18
CA VAL A 50 7.30 6.90 8.58
C VAL A 50 8.58 6.33 9.20
N LEU A 51 8.46 5.29 10.01
CA LEU A 51 9.64 4.69 10.59
C LEU A 51 10.50 4.00 9.54
N PHE A 52 9.87 3.39 8.55
CA PHE A 52 10.61 2.80 7.45
C PHE A 52 11.46 3.87 6.76
N CYS A 53 10.85 4.99 6.43
CA CYS A 53 11.58 6.05 5.72
C CYS A 53 12.65 6.70 6.60
N ALA A 54 12.40 6.77 7.90
CA ALA A 54 13.40 7.32 8.81
C ALA A 54 14.61 6.40 8.90
N ASP A 55 14.39 5.11 8.80
CA ASP A 55 15.44 4.14 8.94
C ASP A 55 16.17 3.89 7.61
N ILE A 56 15.44 3.76 6.53
CA ILE A 56 15.98 3.35 5.23
C ILE A 56 16.19 4.55 4.30
N GLY A 57 15.33 5.53 4.36
CA GLY A 57 15.36 6.64 3.41
C GLY A 57 14.43 6.37 2.25
N GLY A 58 14.46 7.23 1.27
CA GLY A 58 13.69 7.06 0.05
C GLY A 58 12.20 7.26 0.20
N ILE A 59 11.46 6.56 -0.62
CA ILE A 59 10.01 6.65 -0.68
C ILE A 59 9.46 5.26 -0.52
N LEU A 60 8.43 5.11 0.30
CA LEU A 60 7.74 3.84 0.45
C LEU A 60 6.28 4.02 0.10
N GLN A 61 5.72 3.11 -0.69
CA GLN A 61 4.30 3.09 -0.98
C GLN A 61 3.77 1.70 -0.73
N LEU A 62 2.55 1.63 -0.21
CA LEU A 62 1.83 0.38 -0.11
C LEU A 62 0.76 0.42 -1.19
N VAL A 63 0.72 -0.58 -2.04
CA VAL A 63 -0.11 -0.57 -3.24
C VAL A 63 -0.88 -1.87 -3.33
N PHE A 64 -2.16 -1.80 -3.61
CA PHE A 64 -2.95 -3.00 -3.89
C PHE A 64 -2.85 -3.31 -5.38
N ASP A 65 -2.55 -4.55 -5.70
CA ASP A 65 -2.51 -4.93 -7.12
C ASP A 65 -3.93 -5.29 -7.56
N GLU A 66 -4.07 -5.72 -8.80
CA GLU A 66 -5.40 -5.96 -9.35
C GLU A 66 -6.11 -7.12 -8.67
N GLU A 67 -5.40 -7.96 -7.96
CA GLU A 67 -6.03 -9.06 -7.26
C GLU A 67 -6.27 -8.74 -5.80
N GLY A 68 -5.89 -7.57 -5.36
CA GLY A 68 -6.10 -7.18 -3.97
C GLY A 68 -4.97 -7.54 -3.05
N ASN A 69 -3.82 -7.92 -3.59
CA ASN A 69 -2.66 -8.17 -2.78
C ASN A 69 -1.94 -6.87 -2.47
N LEU A 70 -1.49 -6.71 -1.24
CA LEU A 70 -0.85 -5.48 -0.82
C LEU A 70 0.65 -5.61 -0.96
N GLU A 71 1.24 -4.70 -1.72
CA GLU A 71 2.66 -4.75 -2.00
C GLU A 71 3.37 -3.54 -1.45
N PHE A 72 4.61 -3.73 -1.03
CA PHE A 72 5.47 -2.64 -0.60
C PHE A 72 6.34 -2.24 -1.80
N ARG A 73 6.29 -0.98 -2.17
CA ARG A 73 7.09 -0.49 -3.29
C ARG A 73 7.97 0.64 -2.82
N THR A 74 9.22 0.61 -3.22
CA THR A 74 10.18 1.60 -2.80
C THR A 74 10.77 2.30 -4.01
N ALA A 75 11.22 3.51 -3.80
CA ALA A 75 11.89 4.30 -4.83
C ALA A 75 12.87 5.24 -4.17
N CYS A 76 13.83 5.72 -4.92
CA CYS A 76 14.74 6.72 -4.41
C CYS A 76 15.13 7.64 -5.55
N ASN A 77 15.61 8.84 -5.21
CA ASN A 77 16.08 9.76 -6.21
C ASN A 77 17.36 9.23 -6.81
N GLU A 78 17.61 9.55 -8.06
CA GLU A 78 18.76 9.04 -8.77
C GLU A 78 20.06 9.41 -8.11
N ASP A 79 20.10 10.56 -7.46
CA ASP A 79 21.32 11.03 -6.85
C ASP A 79 21.40 10.66 -5.37
N ASP A 80 20.52 9.81 -4.89
CA ASP A 80 20.54 9.40 -3.49
C ASP A 80 21.49 8.24 -3.32
N LEU A 81 22.75 8.53 -3.13
CA LEU A 81 23.76 7.50 -3.01
C LEU A 81 23.74 6.81 -1.67
N LEU A 82 22.98 7.35 -0.73
CA LEU A 82 22.93 6.74 0.60
C LEU A 82 21.78 5.78 0.77
N TYR A 83 20.95 5.63 -0.25
CA TYR A 83 19.79 4.75 -0.14
C TYR A 83 20.26 3.30 0.02
N ASP A 84 19.72 2.62 1.00
CA ASP A 84 20.13 1.26 1.35
C ASP A 84 19.18 0.24 0.74
N ASP A 85 19.47 -0.22 -0.46
CA ASP A 85 18.64 -1.18 -1.16
C ASP A 85 18.54 -2.49 -0.42
N ILE A 86 19.64 -2.97 0.12
CA ILE A 86 19.65 -4.25 0.81
C ILE A 86 18.87 -4.14 2.10
N GLY A 87 19.10 -3.09 2.86
CA GLY A 87 18.37 -2.86 4.10
C GLY A 87 16.89 -2.70 3.85
N SER A 88 16.54 -2.05 2.75
CA SER A 88 15.14 -1.87 2.37
C SER A 88 14.47 -3.23 2.21
N GLY A 89 15.07 -4.13 1.45
CA GLY A 89 14.48 -5.43 1.22
C GLY A 89 14.34 -6.24 2.50
N LEU A 90 15.33 -6.17 3.38
CA LEU A 90 15.27 -6.90 4.63
C LEU A 90 14.18 -6.33 5.55
N LYS A 91 14.07 -5.01 5.59
CA LYS A 91 13.07 -4.38 6.43
C LYS A 91 11.67 -4.71 5.95
N ILE A 92 11.46 -4.74 4.64
CA ILE A 92 10.15 -5.07 4.10
C ILE A 92 9.78 -6.50 4.49
N LYS A 93 10.69 -7.44 4.38
CA LYS A 93 10.40 -8.80 4.77
C LYS A 93 10.03 -8.87 6.24
N GLN A 94 10.75 -8.13 7.08
CA GLN A 94 10.45 -8.12 8.49
C GLN A 94 9.07 -7.53 8.75
N LEU A 95 8.71 -6.45 8.08
CA LEU A 95 7.41 -5.83 8.26
C LEU A 95 6.30 -6.75 7.79
N GLN A 96 6.52 -7.48 6.73
CA GLN A 96 5.52 -8.40 6.22
C GLN A 96 5.25 -9.52 7.23
N GLN A 97 6.24 -9.90 8.01
CA GLN A 97 6.02 -10.87 9.05
C GLN A 97 5.42 -10.25 10.29
N ASP A 98 5.96 -9.14 10.74
CA ASP A 98 5.54 -8.52 11.98
C ASP A 98 4.14 -7.96 11.89
N LYS A 99 3.74 -7.51 10.72
CA LYS A 99 2.44 -6.87 10.52
C LYS A 99 1.50 -7.74 9.72
N LYS A 100 1.73 -9.03 9.70
CA LYS A 100 0.96 -9.93 8.86
C LYS A 100 -0.54 -9.77 9.05
N GLU A 101 -1.00 -9.70 10.28
CA GLU A 101 -2.42 -9.61 10.54
C GLU A 101 -3.00 -8.31 10.02
N LEU A 102 -2.28 -7.22 10.23
CA LEU A 102 -2.72 -5.94 9.74
C LEU A 102 -2.81 -5.95 8.21
N LEU A 103 -1.78 -6.47 7.56
CA LEU A 103 -1.72 -6.46 6.10
C LEU A 103 -2.81 -7.36 5.52
N GLU A 104 -3.05 -8.50 6.12
CA GLU A 104 -4.10 -9.40 5.64
C GLU A 104 -5.48 -8.81 5.85
N SER A 105 -5.69 -8.10 6.94
CA SER A 105 -6.97 -7.45 7.16
C SER A 105 -7.21 -6.36 6.12
N LEU A 106 -6.16 -5.64 5.74
CA LEU A 106 -6.29 -4.61 4.73
C LEU A 106 -6.59 -5.22 3.36
N GLU A 107 -5.98 -6.35 3.06
CA GLU A 107 -6.26 -7.04 1.80
C GLU A 107 -7.71 -7.51 1.77
N MET A 108 -8.21 -8.04 2.86
CA MET A 108 -9.58 -8.46 2.92
C MET A 108 -10.52 -7.27 2.75
N TYR A 109 -10.22 -6.17 3.44
CA TYR A 109 -11.02 -4.97 3.33
C TYR A 109 -11.11 -4.52 1.86
N TYR A 110 -9.97 -4.51 1.18
CA TYR A 110 -9.92 -4.07 -0.20
C TYR A 110 -10.74 -5.00 -1.10
N ARG A 111 -10.58 -6.29 -0.90
CA ARG A 111 -11.30 -7.25 -1.74
C ARG A 111 -12.80 -7.16 -1.56
N VAL A 112 -13.23 -6.96 -0.34
CA VAL A 112 -14.67 -6.88 -0.08
C VAL A 112 -15.24 -5.56 -0.56
N PHE A 113 -14.61 -4.45 -0.23
CA PHE A 113 -15.22 -3.16 -0.49
C PHE A 113 -14.85 -2.55 -1.83
N PHE A 114 -13.77 -3.00 -2.44
CA PHE A 114 -13.36 -2.45 -3.72
C PHE A 114 -13.49 -3.45 -4.85
N LEU A 115 -13.23 -4.74 -4.58
CA LEU A 115 -13.33 -5.75 -5.62
C LEU A 115 -14.64 -6.52 -5.57
N GLY A 116 -15.44 -6.29 -4.54
CA GLY A 116 -16.77 -6.86 -4.47
C GLY A 116 -16.83 -8.32 -4.08
N GLU A 117 -15.81 -8.84 -3.41
CA GLU A 117 -15.82 -10.23 -3.03
C GLU A 117 -16.84 -10.47 -1.93
N ASP A 118 -17.39 -11.66 -1.91
CA ASP A 118 -18.47 -12.01 -1.03
C ASP A 118 -17.92 -12.80 0.15
N VAL A 119 -17.75 -12.16 1.29
CA VAL A 119 -17.25 -12.82 2.48
C VAL A 119 -18.19 -13.87 3.00
N ASP A 120 -19.49 -13.61 2.91
CA ASP A 120 -20.46 -14.56 3.39
C ASP A 120 -20.38 -15.85 2.61
N LYS A 121 -20.15 -15.76 1.34
CA LYS A 121 -20.07 -16.93 0.52
C LYS A 121 -18.89 -17.77 0.96
N GLU A 122 -17.80 -17.16 1.30
CA GLU A 122 -16.66 -17.89 1.76
C GLU A 122 -16.96 -18.60 3.05
N LYS A 123 -17.68 -17.96 3.92
CA LYS A 123 -18.01 -18.60 5.16
C LYS A 123 -18.88 -19.80 4.94
N THR A 124 -19.80 -19.71 4.03
CA THR A 124 -20.69 -20.80 3.82
C THR A 124 -20.00 -21.99 3.28
N GLU A 125 -18.95 -21.82 2.60
CA GLU A 125 -18.27 -22.94 2.04
C GLU A 125 -17.50 -23.70 3.05
N GLU A 126 -17.31 -23.19 4.20
CA GLU A 126 -16.68 -23.90 5.23
C GLU A 126 -17.61 -24.87 5.84
#